data_7f7bb78a5bb88e7f48dcc2a6be90694f
#
_entry.id   7f7bb78a5bb88e7f48dcc2a6be90694f
#
_cell.length_a   1.000
_cell.length_b   1.000
_cell.length_c   1.000
_cell.angle_alpha   90.00
_cell.angle_beta   90.00
_cell.angle_gamma   90.00
#
_symmetry.space_group_name_H-M   'P 1'
#
loop_
_entity.id
_entity.type
_entity.pdbx_description
1 polymer ?
#
loop_
_entity_poly.entity_id
_entity_poly.type
_entity_poly.pdbx_seq_one_letter_code
_entity_poly.pdbx_strand_id
1 'polypeptide(L)'
;SYEPLGTINAIPDKQQRLTEIYLNPVRLLFFQGVRLLIGEGNHQYVDDMYSSNDGRLLIVSRPSFADVAALDVITGEVVWRFQVDGYRSDHMAISPDGQHVAVSASTGGVVHVLDVATGEEVGNFPSGDSPHENIYSEDGERIFHAAIGQVFTPLDRGRTVKRLTKGERLFQIVDADTFEVIKRFDLREKLDQAGYTNLSPAIRPMAHTDDERYFYFQVSFFHGFLEYDMQEDRITRLAHLPNLVPNLPREKYVNDSAHHGIALSADDSTFCVAGTMSDYVALVDRDDFSYELKTGIGEKPYWVTTSKDGDHCYVSWSGTDQMSVFNYASGQEVARVDVGDHPQRIREGSVPEAWVEDQGSLFLP
;
A
#
# COMPACT_ATOMS: atom_id res chain seq x y z
N SER A 1 13.40 -21.67 2.28
CA SER A 1 14.06 -21.00 3.43
C SER A 1 13.57 -19.56 3.48
N TYR A 2 13.26 -19.07 4.67
CA TYR A 2 12.85 -17.69 4.91
C TYR A 2 13.96 -16.94 5.67
N GLU A 3 15.16 -16.97 5.17
CA GLU A 3 16.31 -16.29 5.78
C GLU A 3 16.59 -14.98 5.05
N PRO A 4 17.01 -13.90 5.76
CA PRO A 4 17.47 -12.69 5.11
C PRO A 4 18.69 -12.99 4.24
N LEU A 5 18.63 -12.59 2.98
CA LEU A 5 19.76 -12.76 2.05
C LEU A 5 20.65 -11.52 1.97
N GLY A 6 20.10 -10.35 2.26
CA GLY A 6 20.85 -9.11 2.19
C GLY A 6 19.98 -7.88 2.36
N THR A 7 20.60 -6.72 2.24
CA THR A 7 19.95 -5.41 2.31
C THR A 7 20.35 -4.56 1.12
N ILE A 8 19.36 -3.92 0.47
CA ILE A 8 19.59 -2.98 -0.62
C ILE A 8 19.39 -1.57 -0.09
N ASN A 9 20.37 -0.68 -0.33
CA ASN A 9 20.22 0.74 -0.02
C ASN A 9 19.32 1.40 -1.07
N ALA A 10 18.07 1.67 -0.73
CA ALA A 10 17.09 2.30 -1.63
C ALA A 10 17.29 3.82 -1.84
N ILE A 11 18.25 4.43 -1.18
CA ILE A 11 18.52 5.88 -1.21
C ILE A 11 20.01 6.20 -1.38
N PRO A 12 20.73 5.61 -2.34
CA PRO A 12 22.17 5.88 -2.53
C PRO A 12 22.43 7.36 -2.89
N ASP A 13 21.47 8.03 -3.53
CA ASP A 13 21.50 9.44 -3.92
C ASP A 13 20.94 10.42 -2.88
N LYS A 14 20.73 9.97 -1.63
CA LYS A 14 20.09 10.76 -0.55
C LYS A 14 20.68 12.17 -0.40
N GLN A 15 21.99 12.29 -0.38
CA GLN A 15 22.65 13.59 -0.18
C GLN A 15 22.38 14.54 -1.35
N GLN A 16 22.37 14.04 -2.57
CA GLN A 16 22.02 14.80 -3.76
C GLN A 16 20.58 15.29 -3.69
N ARG A 17 19.64 14.37 -3.38
CA ARG A 17 18.21 14.70 -3.28
C ARG A 17 17.91 15.74 -2.20
N LEU A 18 18.50 15.60 -1.04
CA LEU A 18 18.37 16.60 0.01
C LEU A 18 18.91 17.98 -0.43
N THR A 19 20.04 18.01 -1.12
CA THR A 19 20.57 19.26 -1.67
C THR A 19 19.61 19.92 -2.66
N GLU A 20 19.02 19.16 -3.58
CA GLU A 20 17.99 19.64 -4.52
C GLU A 20 16.76 20.21 -3.79
N ILE A 21 16.30 19.54 -2.74
CA ILE A 21 15.17 20.01 -1.91
C ILE A 21 15.52 21.32 -1.18
N TYR A 22 16.71 21.40 -0.55
CA TYR A 22 17.15 22.59 0.18
C TYR A 22 17.39 23.81 -0.72
N LEU A 23 17.72 23.60 -1.98
CA LEU A 23 17.88 24.67 -2.98
C LEU A 23 16.54 25.15 -3.56
N ASN A 24 15.44 24.42 -3.34
CA ASN A 24 14.10 24.81 -3.80
C ASN A 24 13.23 25.26 -2.61
N PRO A 25 12.97 26.57 -2.45
CA PRO A 25 12.29 27.09 -1.27
C PRO A 25 10.85 26.56 -1.10
N VAL A 26 10.15 26.24 -2.18
CA VAL A 26 8.79 25.68 -2.12
C VAL A 26 8.83 24.21 -1.65
N ARG A 27 9.73 23.41 -2.18
CA ARG A 27 9.94 22.03 -1.72
C ARG A 27 10.43 21.98 -0.29
N LEU A 28 11.33 22.87 0.08
CA LEU A 28 11.82 22.98 1.45
C LEU A 28 10.70 23.33 2.42
N LEU A 29 9.83 24.28 2.06
CA LEU A 29 8.68 24.65 2.90
C LEU A 29 7.74 23.45 3.10
N PHE A 30 7.44 22.70 2.04
CA PHE A 30 6.62 21.51 2.13
C PHE A 30 7.30 20.43 2.98
N PHE A 31 8.57 20.15 2.72
CA PHE A 31 9.39 19.16 3.44
C PHE A 31 9.48 19.48 4.94
N GLN A 32 9.69 20.74 5.31
CA GLN A 32 9.72 21.19 6.72
C GLN A 32 8.31 21.29 7.31
N GLY A 33 7.33 21.78 6.55
CA GLY A 33 5.95 21.96 6.99
C GLY A 33 5.27 20.62 7.32
N VAL A 34 5.46 19.60 6.49
CA VAL A 34 4.97 18.25 6.76
C VAL A 34 5.54 17.74 8.08
N ARG A 35 6.83 17.91 8.30
CA ARG A 35 7.50 17.49 9.54
C ARG A 35 6.96 18.16 10.80
N LEU A 36 6.64 19.46 10.71
CA LEU A 36 6.17 20.25 11.86
C LEU A 36 4.68 20.10 12.14
N LEU A 37 3.86 19.98 11.09
CA LEU A 37 2.40 20.06 11.22
C LEU A 37 1.72 18.71 11.39
N ILE A 38 2.32 17.64 10.89
CA ILE A 38 1.67 16.33 10.78
C ILE A 38 2.23 15.34 11.80
N GLY A 39 3.43 15.62 12.33
CA GLY A 39 4.09 14.70 13.26
C GLY A 39 4.65 13.44 12.60
N GLU A 40 4.40 13.26 11.32
CA GLU A 40 5.07 12.27 10.51
C GLU A 40 6.45 12.80 10.14
N GLY A 41 7.48 12.02 10.44
CA GLY A 41 8.82 12.38 10.02
C GLY A 41 8.89 12.50 8.51
N ASN A 42 9.46 13.57 7.99
CA ASN A 42 9.89 13.70 6.58
C ASN A 42 11.04 12.74 6.25
N HIS A 43 10.96 11.53 6.78
CA HIS A 43 12.00 10.52 6.64
C HIS A 43 11.44 9.22 6.06
N GLN A 44 10.27 9.27 5.42
CA GLN A 44 9.73 8.16 4.65
C GLN A 44 10.41 8.15 3.27
N TYR A 45 11.47 7.40 3.18
CA TYR A 45 12.28 7.33 1.97
C TYR A 45 11.93 6.16 1.05
N VAL A 46 11.18 5.19 1.55
CA VAL A 46 10.58 4.11 0.76
C VAL A 46 9.20 3.86 1.32
N ASP A 47 8.19 3.87 0.45
CA ASP A 47 6.82 3.51 0.80
C ASP A 47 6.43 2.19 0.15
N ASP A 48 6.67 2.04 -1.15
CA ASP A 48 6.35 0.84 -1.90
C ASP A 48 7.52 0.45 -2.83
N MET A 49 7.57 -0.82 -3.24
CA MET A 49 8.64 -1.34 -4.07
C MET A 49 8.19 -2.53 -4.92
N TYR A 50 8.78 -2.65 -6.10
CA TYR A 50 8.63 -3.79 -7.00
C TYR A 50 9.95 -4.13 -7.67
N SER A 51 10.17 -5.39 -8.00
CA SER A 51 11.29 -5.80 -8.86
C SER A 51 10.86 -5.84 -10.31
N SER A 52 11.80 -5.57 -11.25
CA SER A 52 11.61 -5.95 -12.65
C SER A 52 11.52 -7.47 -12.80
N ASN A 53 10.98 -7.95 -13.92
CA ASN A 53 10.80 -9.38 -14.18
C ASN A 53 12.11 -10.19 -14.11
N ASP A 54 13.22 -9.60 -14.55
CA ASP A 54 14.56 -10.20 -14.49
C ASP A 54 15.22 -10.02 -13.09
N GLY A 55 14.55 -9.31 -12.18
CA GLY A 55 15.04 -9.00 -10.85
C GLY A 55 16.18 -7.97 -10.80
N ARG A 56 16.60 -7.43 -11.96
CA ARG A 56 17.76 -6.52 -12.02
C ARG A 56 17.48 -5.15 -11.44
N LEU A 57 16.27 -4.65 -11.63
CA LEU A 57 15.85 -3.35 -11.12
C LEU A 57 14.95 -3.53 -9.89
N LEU A 58 15.22 -2.75 -8.85
CA LEU A 58 14.31 -2.49 -7.75
C LEU A 58 13.71 -1.10 -7.94
N ILE A 59 12.41 -1.04 -8.24
CA ILE A 59 11.65 0.20 -8.41
C ILE A 59 11.09 0.59 -7.04
N VAL A 60 11.37 1.79 -6.58
CA VAL A 60 10.97 2.28 -5.25
C VAL A 60 10.25 3.62 -5.32
N SER A 61 9.10 3.72 -4.67
CA SER A 61 8.44 4.99 -4.39
C SER A 61 9.08 5.62 -3.16
N ARG A 62 9.52 6.89 -3.30
CA ARG A 62 10.26 7.63 -2.26
C ARG A 62 9.52 8.91 -1.86
N PRO A 63 8.54 8.82 -0.94
CA PRO A 63 7.65 9.92 -0.60
C PRO A 63 8.35 11.21 -0.20
N SER A 64 9.38 11.14 0.64
CA SER A 64 10.10 12.33 1.10
C SER A 64 10.88 13.04 -0.01
N PHE A 65 11.17 12.35 -1.11
CA PHE A 65 11.81 12.93 -2.29
C PHE A 65 10.81 13.31 -3.38
N ALA A 66 9.56 12.88 -3.23
CA ALA A 66 8.48 13.04 -4.23
C ALA A 66 8.87 12.43 -5.58
N ASP A 67 9.52 11.28 -5.57
CA ASP A 67 9.96 10.61 -6.79
C ASP A 67 9.77 9.08 -6.75
N VAL A 68 9.94 8.47 -7.89
CA VAL A 68 10.16 7.03 -8.06
C VAL A 68 11.56 6.85 -8.64
N ALA A 69 12.28 5.86 -8.14
CA ALA A 69 13.60 5.54 -8.66
C ALA A 69 13.73 4.04 -8.92
N ALA A 70 14.41 3.65 -9.98
CA ALA A 70 14.88 2.29 -10.18
C ALA A 70 16.36 2.19 -9.83
N LEU A 71 16.68 1.18 -9.06
CA LEU A 71 18.02 0.86 -8.58
C LEU A 71 18.47 -0.43 -9.25
N ASP A 72 19.67 -0.45 -9.81
CA ASP A 72 20.31 -1.70 -10.19
C ASP A 72 20.76 -2.43 -8.92
N VAL A 73 20.19 -3.60 -8.65
CA VAL A 73 20.45 -4.34 -7.40
C VAL A 73 21.87 -4.87 -7.31
N ILE A 74 22.59 -5.04 -8.44
CA ILE A 74 23.97 -5.51 -8.47
C ILE A 74 24.94 -4.37 -8.15
N THR A 75 24.74 -3.20 -8.77
CA THR A 75 25.67 -2.06 -8.58
C THR A 75 25.26 -1.15 -7.43
N GLY A 76 23.99 -1.20 -7.00
CA GLY A 76 23.41 -0.29 -6.01
C GLY A 76 23.22 1.14 -6.53
N GLU A 77 23.34 1.37 -7.85
CA GLU A 77 23.23 2.69 -8.46
C GLU A 77 21.79 2.97 -8.92
N VAL A 78 21.43 4.26 -8.92
CA VAL A 78 20.16 4.71 -9.52
C VAL A 78 20.29 4.67 -11.05
N VAL A 79 19.45 3.85 -11.69
CA VAL A 79 19.40 3.73 -13.16
C VAL A 79 18.58 4.85 -13.77
N TRP A 80 17.38 5.08 -13.21
CA TRP A 80 16.52 6.17 -13.61
C TRP A 80 15.74 6.72 -12.41
N ARG A 81 15.19 7.91 -12.58
CA ARG A 81 14.40 8.58 -11.58
C ARG A 81 13.33 9.43 -12.26
N PHE A 82 12.08 9.27 -11.81
CA PHE A 82 10.95 10.07 -12.23
C PHE A 82 10.44 10.92 -11.05
N GLN A 83 10.32 12.24 -11.29
CA GLN A 83 9.74 13.17 -10.31
C GLN A 83 8.23 13.20 -10.49
N VAL A 84 7.48 12.78 -9.47
CA VAL A 84 6.01 12.83 -9.52
C VAL A 84 5.50 14.27 -9.39
N ASP A 85 4.29 14.51 -9.85
CA ASP A 85 3.60 15.77 -9.64
C ASP A 85 3.34 16.04 -8.16
N GLY A 86 3.46 17.32 -7.77
CA GLY A 86 3.36 17.72 -6.37
C GLY A 86 4.62 17.43 -5.57
N TYR A 87 4.44 16.95 -4.34
CA TYR A 87 5.50 16.91 -3.34
C TYR A 87 5.64 15.56 -2.63
N ARG A 88 4.86 14.55 -3.01
CA ARG A 88 4.87 13.23 -2.36
C ARG A 88 4.42 12.14 -3.33
N SER A 89 5.24 11.12 -3.52
CA SER A 89 4.84 9.84 -4.10
C SER A 89 4.20 8.95 -3.03
N ASP A 90 3.48 7.92 -3.47
CA ASP A 90 2.79 6.99 -2.56
C ASP A 90 2.81 5.58 -3.17
N HIS A 91 1.76 4.79 -2.98
CA HIS A 91 1.66 3.42 -3.44
C HIS A 91 1.85 3.25 -4.95
N MET A 92 2.36 2.10 -5.30
CA MET A 92 2.55 1.68 -6.69
C MET A 92 1.81 0.38 -6.99
N ALA A 93 1.65 0.08 -8.27
CA ALA A 93 1.28 -1.24 -8.77
C ALA A 93 2.08 -1.53 -10.04
N ILE A 94 2.60 -2.75 -10.18
CA ILE A 94 3.26 -3.20 -11.40
C ILE A 94 2.25 -3.94 -12.27
N SER A 95 2.31 -3.74 -13.59
CA SER A 95 1.48 -4.48 -14.55
C SER A 95 1.82 -5.98 -14.54
N PRO A 96 0.87 -6.88 -14.85
CA PRO A 96 1.13 -8.32 -14.84
C PRO A 96 2.26 -8.76 -15.77
N ASP A 97 2.49 -8.05 -16.87
CA ASP A 97 3.60 -8.28 -17.79
C ASP A 97 4.95 -7.69 -17.29
N GLY A 98 4.90 -6.90 -16.20
CA GLY A 98 6.06 -6.26 -15.60
C GLY A 98 6.68 -5.12 -16.40
N GLN A 99 5.97 -4.59 -17.41
CA GLN A 99 6.49 -3.52 -18.27
C GLN A 99 6.17 -2.13 -17.72
N HIS A 100 5.06 -1.97 -16.99
CA HIS A 100 4.60 -0.68 -16.50
C HIS A 100 4.44 -0.67 -14.98
N VAL A 101 4.65 0.48 -14.38
CA VAL A 101 4.38 0.73 -12.96
C VAL A 101 3.53 1.99 -12.81
N ALA A 102 2.34 1.82 -12.23
CA ALA A 102 1.48 2.93 -11.83
C ALA A 102 1.93 3.46 -10.47
N VAL A 103 2.08 4.78 -10.31
CA VAL A 103 2.48 5.42 -9.07
C VAL A 103 1.56 6.57 -8.70
N SER A 104 1.07 6.56 -7.49
CA SER A 104 0.23 7.62 -6.93
C SER A 104 1.05 8.85 -6.55
N ALA A 105 0.68 10.02 -7.08
CA ALA A 105 1.21 11.33 -6.69
C ALA A 105 0.27 11.96 -5.65
N SER A 106 0.45 11.62 -4.36
CA SER A 106 -0.56 11.88 -3.32
C SER A 106 -0.86 13.36 -3.06
N THR A 107 -0.02 14.27 -3.50
CA THR A 107 -0.28 15.71 -3.47
C THR A 107 -0.48 16.32 -4.85
N GLY A 108 -0.32 15.53 -5.91
CA GLY A 108 -0.51 15.94 -7.30
C GLY A 108 -1.92 15.70 -7.84
N GLY A 109 -2.70 14.80 -7.21
CA GLY A 109 -4.04 14.44 -7.67
C GLY A 109 -4.04 13.62 -8.97
N VAL A 110 -2.94 12.94 -9.27
CA VAL A 110 -2.73 12.17 -10.48
C VAL A 110 -2.02 10.85 -10.16
N VAL A 111 -2.24 9.84 -10.98
CA VAL A 111 -1.45 8.61 -11.03
C VAL A 111 -0.64 8.63 -12.32
N HIS A 112 0.68 8.51 -12.22
CA HIS A 112 1.59 8.37 -13.34
C HIS A 112 1.78 6.89 -13.67
N VAL A 113 1.90 6.56 -14.94
CA VAL A 113 2.27 5.22 -15.40
C VAL A 113 3.60 5.31 -16.12
N LEU A 114 4.59 4.57 -15.63
CA LEU A 114 5.98 4.65 -16.09
C LEU A 114 6.39 3.32 -16.72
N ASP A 115 7.21 3.38 -17.75
CA ASP A 115 7.94 2.22 -18.27
C ASP A 115 8.98 1.75 -17.25
N VAL A 116 8.95 0.48 -16.88
CA VAL A 116 9.80 -0.10 -15.83
C VAL A 116 11.28 -0.06 -16.19
N ALA A 117 11.63 -0.22 -17.49
CA ALA A 117 13.02 -0.27 -17.91
C ALA A 117 13.67 1.11 -18.00
N THR A 118 12.90 2.12 -18.38
CA THR A 118 13.44 3.47 -18.70
C THR A 118 13.03 4.55 -17.71
N GLY A 119 11.92 4.37 -16.97
CA GLY A 119 11.31 5.38 -16.11
C GLY A 119 10.62 6.50 -16.89
N GLU A 120 10.45 6.35 -18.20
CA GLU A 120 9.68 7.31 -19.00
C GLU A 120 8.19 7.18 -18.68
N GLU A 121 7.50 8.31 -18.58
CA GLU A 121 6.05 8.33 -18.41
C GLU A 121 5.38 7.92 -19.72
N VAL A 122 4.64 6.82 -19.69
CA VAL A 122 3.86 6.32 -20.83
C VAL A 122 2.45 6.89 -20.83
N GLY A 123 1.96 7.35 -19.69
CA GLY A 123 0.68 8.02 -19.52
C GLY A 123 0.37 8.34 -18.08
N ASN A 124 -0.79 8.95 -17.86
CA ASN A 124 -1.29 9.28 -16.54
C ASN A 124 -2.82 9.39 -16.57
N PHE A 125 -3.43 9.37 -15.38
CA PHE A 125 -4.85 9.58 -15.24
C PHE A 125 -5.19 10.41 -13.99
N PRO A 126 -6.28 11.19 -14.03
CA PRO A 126 -6.70 12.02 -12.92
C PRO A 126 -7.24 11.18 -11.77
N SER A 127 -6.93 11.59 -10.55
CA SER A 127 -7.42 11.00 -9.32
C SER A 127 -8.25 12.01 -8.50
N GLY A 128 -8.73 11.57 -7.34
CA GLY A 128 -9.21 12.44 -6.27
C GLY A 128 -8.06 13.00 -5.43
N ASP A 129 -8.40 13.55 -4.26
CA ASP A 129 -7.40 14.03 -3.31
C ASP A 129 -6.67 12.85 -2.65
N SER A 130 -5.36 12.96 -2.55
CA SER A 130 -4.45 11.93 -2.06
C SER A 130 -4.66 10.59 -2.77
N PRO A 131 -4.25 10.49 -4.06
CA PRO A 131 -4.09 9.20 -4.73
C PRO A 131 -3.33 8.23 -3.84
N HIS A 132 -3.82 6.99 -3.73
CA HIS A 132 -3.28 6.04 -2.77
C HIS A 132 -3.09 4.66 -3.41
N GLU A 133 -4.06 3.76 -3.32
CA GLU A 133 -3.93 2.39 -3.76
C GLU A 133 -4.14 2.23 -5.26
N ASN A 134 -3.34 1.38 -5.87
CA ASN A 134 -3.49 0.93 -7.25
C ASN A 134 -3.37 -0.59 -7.30
N ILE A 135 -4.16 -1.25 -8.14
CA ILE A 135 -4.05 -2.67 -8.49
C ILE A 135 -4.31 -2.80 -9.98
N TYR A 136 -3.47 -3.51 -10.72
CA TYR A 136 -3.80 -3.94 -12.08
C TYR A 136 -4.76 -5.12 -12.03
N SER A 137 -5.68 -5.20 -13.01
CA SER A 137 -6.42 -6.43 -13.27
C SER A 137 -5.46 -7.55 -13.69
N GLU A 138 -5.86 -8.81 -13.50
CA GLU A 138 -5.00 -9.95 -13.86
C GLU A 138 -4.68 -10.02 -15.36
N ASP A 139 -5.63 -9.59 -16.22
CA ASP A 139 -5.42 -9.49 -17.67
C ASP A 139 -4.56 -8.27 -18.08
N GLY A 140 -4.29 -7.36 -17.15
CA GLY A 140 -3.53 -6.13 -17.40
C GLY A 140 -4.29 -5.03 -18.13
N GLU A 141 -5.58 -5.23 -18.45
CA GLU A 141 -6.37 -4.29 -19.25
C GLU A 141 -6.93 -3.11 -18.43
N ARG A 142 -6.92 -3.21 -17.08
CA ARG A 142 -7.52 -2.22 -16.19
C ARG A 142 -6.62 -1.91 -14.99
N ILE A 143 -6.77 -0.69 -14.48
CA ILE A 143 -6.19 -0.28 -13.19
C ILE A 143 -7.35 0.07 -12.25
N PHE A 144 -7.40 -0.60 -11.10
CA PHE A 144 -8.28 -0.27 -9.98
C PHE A 144 -7.56 0.71 -9.08
N HIS A 145 -8.15 1.89 -8.89
CA HIS A 145 -7.50 2.97 -8.16
C HIS A 145 -8.40 3.56 -7.08
N ALA A 146 -7.81 3.86 -5.92
CA ALA A 146 -8.48 4.54 -4.82
C ALA A 146 -7.74 5.80 -4.37
N ALA A 147 -8.50 6.88 -4.13
CA ALA A 147 -8.04 8.09 -3.48
C ALA A 147 -8.65 8.23 -2.08
N ILE A 148 -7.82 8.55 -1.10
CA ILE A 148 -8.21 8.52 0.33
C ILE A 148 -8.60 9.87 0.89
N GLY A 149 -8.39 10.95 0.14
CA GLY A 149 -8.60 12.31 0.62
C GLY A 149 -7.51 12.76 1.59
N GLN A 150 -7.67 13.96 2.12
CA GLN A 150 -6.67 14.61 2.98
C GLN A 150 -6.58 13.94 4.36
N VAL A 151 -5.62 13.04 4.55
CA VAL A 151 -5.36 12.35 5.83
C VAL A 151 -4.76 13.26 6.90
N PHE A 152 -4.17 14.38 6.49
CA PHE A 152 -3.48 15.32 7.35
C PHE A 152 -4.39 16.37 8.02
N THR A 153 -5.67 16.38 7.68
CA THR A 153 -6.59 17.29 8.34
C THR A 153 -7.06 16.67 9.65
N PRO A 154 -6.70 17.24 10.81
CA PRO A 154 -6.86 16.58 12.12
C PRO A 154 -8.31 16.42 12.56
N LEU A 155 -9.29 16.85 11.77
CA LEU A 155 -10.67 16.96 12.20
C LEU A 155 -11.60 16.10 11.36
N ASP A 156 -11.67 14.85 11.72
CA ASP A 156 -12.76 13.97 11.29
C ASP A 156 -14.03 14.24 12.12
N ARG A 157 -14.40 15.51 12.26
CA ARG A 157 -15.55 15.95 13.06
C ARG A 157 -16.75 16.25 12.18
N GLY A 158 -17.78 15.44 12.34
CA GLY A 158 -19.08 15.67 11.74
C GLY A 158 -19.08 15.54 10.21
N ARG A 159 -20.19 15.09 9.65
CA ARG A 159 -20.34 14.74 8.22
C ARG A 159 -20.07 15.90 7.26
N THR A 160 -20.53 17.09 7.60
CA THR A 160 -20.37 18.28 6.76
C THR A 160 -18.93 18.79 6.77
N VAL A 161 -18.29 18.80 7.94
CA VAL A 161 -16.89 19.22 8.07
C VAL A 161 -15.96 18.26 7.35
N LYS A 162 -16.22 16.96 7.42
CA LYS A 162 -15.47 15.93 6.67
C LYS A 162 -15.49 16.16 5.16
N ARG A 163 -16.65 16.47 4.59
CA ARG A 163 -16.78 16.76 3.16
C ARG A 163 -15.95 17.97 2.72
N LEU A 164 -15.88 18.99 3.56
CA LEU A 164 -15.15 20.22 3.25
C LEU A 164 -13.63 20.11 3.46
N THR A 165 -13.19 19.25 4.39
CA THR A 165 -11.78 19.20 4.82
C THR A 165 -11.04 17.97 4.31
N LYS A 166 -11.74 16.90 3.97
CA LYS A 166 -11.11 15.62 3.53
C LYS A 166 -10.98 15.51 2.02
N GLY A 167 -11.54 16.44 1.26
CA GLY A 167 -11.45 16.42 -0.20
C GLY A 167 -12.17 15.25 -0.87
N GLU A 168 -11.87 15.02 -2.13
CA GLU A 168 -12.49 13.99 -2.96
C GLU A 168 -11.86 12.63 -2.66
N ARG A 169 -12.70 11.68 -2.23
CA ARG A 169 -12.37 10.27 -1.99
C ARG A 169 -13.15 9.43 -2.98
N LEU A 170 -12.45 8.64 -3.76
CA LEU A 170 -13.06 7.86 -4.83
C LEU A 170 -12.45 6.47 -4.94
N PHE A 171 -13.20 5.60 -5.60
CA PHE A 171 -12.71 4.40 -6.24
C PHE A 171 -13.02 4.51 -7.73
N GLN A 172 -12.09 4.11 -8.59
CA GLN A 172 -12.31 4.17 -10.04
C GLN A 172 -11.63 3.01 -10.76
N ILE A 173 -12.17 2.71 -11.92
CA ILE A 173 -11.59 1.79 -12.90
C ILE A 173 -11.05 2.63 -14.04
N VAL A 174 -9.84 2.36 -14.46
CA VAL A 174 -9.13 3.04 -15.53
C VAL A 174 -8.72 2.00 -16.56
N ASP A 175 -8.85 2.33 -17.83
CA ASP A 175 -8.32 1.55 -18.94
C ASP A 175 -6.77 1.64 -18.93
N ALA A 176 -6.09 0.51 -18.93
CA ALA A 176 -4.64 0.49 -18.74
C ALA A 176 -3.84 0.83 -20.01
N ASP A 177 -4.46 0.80 -21.19
CA ASP A 177 -3.83 1.17 -22.44
C ASP A 177 -4.00 2.66 -22.78
N THR A 178 -5.22 3.18 -22.56
CA THR A 178 -5.57 4.57 -22.92
C THR A 178 -5.47 5.54 -21.75
N PHE A 179 -5.44 5.02 -20.51
CA PHE A 179 -5.50 5.77 -19.25
C PHE A 179 -6.78 6.58 -19.08
N GLU A 180 -7.83 6.23 -19.83
CA GLU A 180 -9.15 6.84 -19.66
C GLU A 180 -9.89 6.24 -18.46
N VAL A 181 -10.54 7.11 -17.68
CA VAL A 181 -11.38 6.66 -16.55
C VAL A 181 -12.67 6.03 -17.10
N ILE A 182 -12.79 4.71 -16.96
CA ILE A 182 -13.95 3.94 -17.40
C ILE A 182 -15.15 4.20 -16.48
N LYS A 183 -14.92 4.14 -15.15
CA LYS A 183 -15.98 4.30 -14.16
C LYS A 183 -15.44 4.86 -12.85
N ARG A 184 -16.19 5.77 -12.23
CA ARG A 184 -15.99 6.25 -10.86
C ARG A 184 -17.12 5.81 -9.95
N PHE A 185 -16.80 5.49 -8.71
CA PHE A 185 -17.73 5.06 -7.70
C PHE A 185 -17.72 6.05 -6.52
N ASP A 186 -18.90 6.56 -6.17
CA ASP A 186 -19.06 7.32 -4.93
C ASP A 186 -19.29 6.34 -3.75
N LEU A 187 -18.22 5.92 -3.07
CA LEU A 187 -18.33 5.01 -1.94
C LEU A 187 -19.16 5.61 -0.81
N ARG A 188 -19.23 6.95 -0.66
CA ARG A 188 -20.10 7.60 0.31
C ARG A 188 -21.57 7.31 0.03
N GLU A 189 -21.98 7.42 -1.24
CA GLU A 189 -23.33 7.10 -1.66
C GLU A 189 -23.64 5.62 -1.40
N LYS A 190 -22.72 4.71 -1.75
CA LYS A 190 -22.90 3.27 -1.55
C LYS A 190 -23.01 2.89 -0.08
N LEU A 191 -22.20 3.50 0.78
CA LEU A 191 -22.28 3.33 2.23
C LEU A 191 -23.62 3.86 2.79
N ASP A 192 -24.12 4.99 2.31
CA ASP A 192 -25.38 5.56 2.73
C ASP A 192 -26.57 4.68 2.29
N GLN A 193 -26.55 4.16 1.06
CA GLN A 193 -27.55 3.22 0.54
C GLN A 193 -27.59 1.91 1.35
N ALA A 194 -26.43 1.41 1.77
CA ALA A 194 -26.33 0.22 2.61
C ALA A 194 -26.63 0.47 4.10
N GLY A 195 -26.91 1.73 4.51
CA GLY A 195 -27.20 2.10 5.91
C GLY A 195 -25.96 2.37 6.77
N TYR A 196 -24.76 2.36 6.21
CA TYR A 196 -23.50 2.53 6.95
C TYR A 196 -23.04 3.99 6.97
N THR A 197 -23.92 4.88 7.40
CA THR A 197 -23.72 6.35 7.32
C THR A 197 -22.54 6.89 8.15
N ASN A 198 -22.05 6.10 9.12
CA ASN A 198 -20.96 6.49 10.04
C ASN A 198 -19.58 6.02 9.57
N LEU A 199 -19.49 5.16 8.55
CA LEU A 199 -18.23 4.70 8.03
C LEU A 199 -17.59 5.75 7.12
N SER A 200 -16.26 5.75 7.08
CA SER A 200 -15.50 6.60 6.17
C SER A 200 -15.54 6.03 4.74
N PRO A 201 -15.69 6.83 3.70
CA PRO A 201 -15.55 6.38 2.32
C PRO A 201 -14.09 6.38 1.83
N ALA A 202 -13.12 6.65 2.69
CA ALA A 202 -11.71 6.62 2.34
C ALA A 202 -11.21 5.17 2.33
N ILE A 203 -11.05 4.62 1.12
CA ILE A 203 -10.54 3.26 0.91
C ILE A 203 -9.06 3.25 1.25
N ARG A 204 -8.71 2.35 2.15
CA ARG A 204 -7.35 1.95 2.49
C ARG A 204 -6.94 0.77 1.60
N PRO A 205 -5.99 -0.09 2.00
CA PRO A 205 -5.71 -1.28 1.21
C PRO A 205 -6.96 -2.03 0.79
N MET A 206 -6.92 -2.62 -0.38
CA MET A 206 -8.00 -3.39 -0.96
C MET A 206 -7.50 -4.72 -1.51
N ALA A 207 -8.40 -5.69 -1.60
CA ALA A 207 -8.21 -6.97 -2.28
C ALA A 207 -9.43 -7.25 -3.15
N HIS A 208 -9.33 -8.16 -4.09
CA HIS A 208 -10.45 -8.61 -4.90
C HIS A 208 -10.37 -10.11 -5.16
N THR A 209 -11.48 -10.71 -5.58
CA THR A 209 -11.52 -12.09 -6.07
C THR A 209 -10.89 -12.19 -7.45
N ASP A 210 -10.41 -13.37 -7.83
CA ASP A 210 -9.79 -13.64 -9.13
C ASP A 210 -10.72 -13.27 -10.30
N ASP A 211 -12.04 -13.48 -10.14
CA ASP A 211 -13.03 -13.07 -11.13
C ASP A 211 -13.36 -11.56 -11.12
N GLU A 212 -12.72 -10.78 -10.25
CA GLU A 212 -12.91 -9.33 -10.05
C GLU A 212 -14.37 -8.92 -9.76
N ARG A 213 -15.19 -9.87 -9.35
CA ARG A 213 -16.57 -9.57 -9.00
C ARG A 213 -16.69 -8.91 -7.64
N TYR A 214 -15.92 -9.38 -6.65
CA TYR A 214 -15.98 -8.85 -5.29
C TYR A 214 -14.71 -8.09 -4.95
N PHE A 215 -14.87 -6.85 -4.52
CA PHE A 215 -13.81 -6.04 -3.93
C PHE A 215 -13.99 -5.93 -2.43
N TYR A 216 -12.89 -6.01 -1.72
CA TYR A 216 -12.85 -5.92 -0.27
C TYR A 216 -12.06 -4.68 0.13
N PHE A 217 -12.74 -3.73 0.77
CA PHE A 217 -12.16 -2.45 1.11
C PHE A 217 -11.97 -2.31 2.61
N GLN A 218 -10.75 -2.12 3.07
CA GLN A 218 -10.51 -1.48 4.35
C GLN A 218 -10.84 0.00 4.21
N VAL A 219 -11.45 0.61 5.23
CA VAL A 219 -11.76 2.05 5.22
C VAL A 219 -11.29 2.69 6.51
N SER A 220 -10.98 4.00 6.44
CA SER A 220 -10.43 4.74 7.58
C SER A 220 -11.25 4.55 8.84
N PHE A 221 -10.56 4.29 9.97
CA PHE A 221 -11.09 4.13 11.33
C PHE A 221 -12.00 2.92 11.57
N PHE A 222 -12.22 2.07 10.59
CA PHE A 222 -13.05 0.88 10.73
C PHE A 222 -12.19 -0.36 11.01
N HIS A 223 -12.51 -1.06 12.10
CA HIS A 223 -11.88 -2.34 12.42
C HIS A 223 -12.60 -3.46 11.67
N GLY A 224 -12.05 -3.78 10.51
CA GLY A 224 -12.62 -4.74 9.56
C GLY A 224 -12.51 -4.26 8.12
N PHE A 225 -13.36 -4.81 7.29
CA PHE A 225 -13.45 -4.45 5.87
C PHE A 225 -14.88 -4.60 5.37
N LEU A 226 -15.18 -4.05 4.21
CA LEU A 226 -16.46 -4.19 3.54
C LEU A 226 -16.30 -4.95 2.23
N GLU A 227 -17.31 -5.72 1.86
CA GLU A 227 -17.42 -6.40 0.58
C GLU A 227 -18.29 -5.58 -0.36
N TYR A 228 -17.79 -5.36 -1.56
CA TYR A 228 -18.48 -4.65 -2.64
C TYR A 228 -18.65 -5.57 -3.83
N ASP A 229 -19.90 -5.80 -4.25
CA ASP A 229 -20.22 -6.55 -5.47
C ASP A 229 -20.23 -5.57 -6.66
N MET A 230 -19.25 -5.74 -7.56
CA MET A 230 -19.07 -4.91 -8.75
C MET A 230 -20.19 -5.08 -9.77
N GLN A 231 -20.82 -6.27 -9.83
CA GLN A 231 -21.92 -6.57 -10.75
C GLN A 231 -23.23 -5.94 -10.24
N GLU A 232 -23.49 -6.04 -8.92
CA GLU A 232 -24.68 -5.47 -8.31
C GLU A 232 -24.50 -3.99 -7.94
N ASP A 233 -23.28 -3.48 -8.05
CA ASP A 233 -22.89 -2.08 -7.77
C ASP A 233 -23.28 -1.63 -6.36
N ARG A 234 -23.08 -2.51 -5.36
CA ARG A 234 -23.44 -2.24 -3.96
C ARG A 234 -22.54 -2.93 -2.95
N ILE A 235 -22.54 -2.39 -1.73
CA ILE A 235 -21.95 -3.07 -0.56
C ILE A 235 -22.91 -4.19 -0.13
N THR A 236 -22.38 -5.40 -0.01
CA THR A 236 -23.14 -6.60 0.33
C THR A 236 -22.99 -7.00 1.79
N ARG A 237 -21.76 -6.94 2.33
CA ARG A 237 -21.47 -7.36 3.70
C ARG A 237 -20.39 -6.51 4.36
N LEU A 238 -20.33 -6.58 5.70
CA LEU A 238 -19.22 -6.07 6.49
C LEU A 238 -18.61 -7.18 7.34
N ALA A 239 -17.31 -7.31 7.30
CA ALA A 239 -16.54 -8.07 8.28
C ALA A 239 -16.18 -7.14 9.45
N HIS A 240 -16.72 -7.43 10.64
CA HIS A 240 -16.37 -6.73 11.86
C HIS A 240 -15.27 -7.50 12.59
N LEU A 241 -14.10 -6.90 12.73
CA LEU A 241 -12.99 -7.47 13.50
C LEU A 241 -12.82 -6.72 14.83
N PRO A 242 -12.22 -7.34 15.83
CA PRO A 242 -12.13 -6.74 17.16
C PRO A 242 -11.35 -5.43 17.20
N ASN A 243 -11.92 -4.43 17.85
CA ASN A 243 -11.19 -3.24 18.26
C ASN A 243 -10.62 -3.48 19.67
N LEU A 244 -9.32 -3.78 19.78
CA LEU A 244 -8.63 -4.00 21.05
C LEU A 244 -8.16 -2.69 21.69
N VAL A 245 -8.36 -1.55 21.03
CA VAL A 245 -8.00 -0.21 21.52
C VAL A 245 -9.21 0.74 21.55
N PRO A 246 -10.35 0.36 22.15
CA PRO A 246 -11.61 1.10 22.05
C PRO A 246 -11.56 2.51 22.64
N ASN A 247 -10.59 2.79 23.51
CA ASN A 247 -10.41 4.09 24.14
C ASN A 247 -9.33 4.95 23.46
N LEU A 248 -8.68 4.43 22.40
CA LEU A 248 -7.68 5.20 21.66
C LEU A 248 -8.38 6.27 20.84
N PRO A 249 -8.03 7.56 21.01
CA PRO A 249 -8.63 8.62 20.21
C PRO A 249 -8.19 8.48 18.75
N ARG A 250 -9.07 8.85 17.81
CA ARG A 250 -8.85 8.71 16.36
C ARG A 250 -7.60 9.45 15.86
N GLU A 251 -7.23 10.54 16.51
CA GLU A 251 -6.04 11.33 16.21
C GLU A 251 -4.70 10.58 16.48
N LYS A 252 -4.80 9.42 17.13
CA LYS A 252 -3.67 8.51 17.38
C LYS A 252 -3.62 7.33 16.41
N TYR A 253 -4.60 7.21 15.52
CA TYR A 253 -4.57 6.18 14.48
C TYR A 253 -3.53 6.56 13.42
N VAL A 254 -2.66 5.61 13.10
CA VAL A 254 -1.64 5.82 12.07
C VAL A 254 -2.33 6.10 10.74
N ASN A 255 -2.09 7.27 10.18
CA ASN A 255 -2.68 7.70 8.91
C ASN A 255 -4.20 7.43 8.79
N ASP A 256 -4.98 7.66 9.86
CA ASP A 256 -6.41 7.37 9.93
C ASP A 256 -6.78 5.87 9.78
N SER A 257 -5.83 4.95 9.80
CA SER A 257 -6.08 3.52 9.58
C SER A 257 -6.29 2.76 10.87
N ALA A 258 -7.40 2.02 10.99
CA ALA A 258 -7.54 0.98 12.00
C ALA A 258 -6.82 -0.31 11.57
N HIS A 259 -6.94 -0.63 10.29
CA HIS A 259 -6.29 -1.73 9.57
C HIS A 259 -5.55 -1.17 8.36
N HIS A 260 -4.40 -1.75 8.01
CA HIS A 260 -3.59 -1.29 6.89
C HIS A 260 -2.94 -2.43 6.09
N GLY A 261 -3.68 -3.46 5.84
CA GLY A 261 -3.28 -4.58 4.98
C GLY A 261 -4.40 -5.61 4.90
N ILE A 262 -4.72 -6.02 3.69
CA ILE A 262 -5.66 -7.09 3.37
C ILE A 262 -5.16 -7.82 2.13
N ALA A 263 -5.11 -9.14 2.19
CA ALA A 263 -4.79 -10.00 1.08
C ALA A 263 -5.70 -11.23 1.10
N LEU A 264 -5.95 -11.81 -0.06
CA LEU A 264 -6.80 -12.99 -0.24
C LEU A 264 -5.92 -14.15 -0.71
N SER A 265 -6.21 -15.36 -0.23
CA SER A 265 -5.56 -16.60 -0.71
C SER A 265 -5.91 -16.85 -2.19
N ALA A 266 -5.06 -17.58 -2.91
CA ALA A 266 -5.26 -17.83 -4.34
C ALA A 266 -6.54 -18.62 -4.67
N ASP A 267 -7.12 -19.33 -3.72
CA ASP A 267 -8.40 -20.02 -3.88
C ASP A 267 -9.61 -19.16 -3.49
N ASP A 268 -9.39 -17.89 -3.24
CA ASP A 268 -10.40 -16.93 -2.80
C ASP A 268 -11.11 -17.30 -1.47
N SER A 269 -10.56 -18.20 -0.67
CA SER A 269 -11.25 -18.72 0.52
C SER A 269 -10.94 -17.95 1.81
N THR A 270 -9.73 -17.41 1.96
CA THR A 270 -9.24 -16.90 3.24
C THR A 270 -8.54 -15.55 3.09
N PHE A 271 -8.97 -14.57 3.88
CA PHE A 271 -8.25 -13.29 4.00
C PHE A 271 -7.17 -13.37 5.07
N CYS A 272 -6.07 -12.69 4.80
CA CYS A 272 -5.09 -12.27 5.79
C CYS A 272 -5.24 -10.76 5.99
N VAL A 273 -5.47 -10.34 7.24
CA VAL A 273 -5.81 -8.95 7.57
C VAL A 273 -4.93 -8.41 8.67
N ALA A 274 -4.22 -7.31 8.40
CA ALA A 274 -3.40 -6.62 9.40
C ALA A 274 -4.24 -5.66 10.23
N GLY A 275 -4.46 -5.99 11.49
CA GLY A 275 -5.14 -5.16 12.49
C GLY A 275 -4.19 -4.18 13.15
N THR A 276 -3.67 -3.21 12.41
CA THR A 276 -2.54 -2.33 12.74
C THR A 276 -2.67 -1.66 14.10
N MET A 277 -3.83 -1.11 14.43
CA MET A 277 -4.03 -0.41 15.71
C MET A 277 -4.33 -1.34 16.88
N SER A 278 -4.57 -2.61 16.61
CA SER A 278 -4.96 -3.62 17.61
C SER A 278 -3.94 -4.75 17.75
N ASP A 279 -2.78 -4.63 17.12
CA ASP A 279 -1.62 -5.53 17.23
C ASP A 279 -1.98 -7.01 16.97
N TYR A 280 -2.77 -7.28 15.93
CA TYR A 280 -3.10 -8.64 15.51
C TYR A 280 -3.07 -8.83 14.00
N VAL A 281 -2.90 -10.08 13.59
CA VAL A 281 -3.27 -10.55 12.26
C VAL A 281 -4.53 -11.40 12.40
N ALA A 282 -5.52 -11.20 11.51
CA ALA A 282 -6.69 -12.04 11.43
C ALA A 282 -6.66 -12.87 10.14
N LEU A 283 -6.86 -14.17 10.27
CA LEU A 283 -7.22 -15.04 9.15
C LEU A 283 -8.74 -15.15 9.14
N VAL A 284 -9.38 -14.70 8.06
CA VAL A 284 -10.84 -14.56 7.98
C VAL A 284 -11.37 -15.43 6.85
N ASP A 285 -12.30 -16.32 7.16
CA ASP A 285 -13.03 -17.11 6.18
C ASP A 285 -13.92 -16.19 5.33
N ARG A 286 -13.84 -16.33 3.99
CA ARG A 286 -14.60 -15.45 3.08
C ARG A 286 -16.10 -15.74 3.09
N ASP A 287 -16.52 -16.98 3.32
CA ASP A 287 -17.92 -17.35 3.19
C ASP A 287 -18.79 -16.74 4.27
N ASP A 288 -18.32 -16.73 5.52
CA ASP A 288 -19.12 -16.28 6.66
C ASP A 288 -18.47 -15.16 7.50
N PHE A 289 -17.24 -14.75 7.14
CA PHE A 289 -16.41 -13.80 7.86
C PHE A 289 -16.08 -14.23 9.32
N SER A 290 -16.15 -15.52 9.60
CA SER A 290 -15.54 -16.06 10.81
C SER A 290 -14.02 -15.89 10.76
N TYR A 291 -13.37 -15.73 11.92
CA TYR A 291 -11.94 -15.40 11.92
C TYR A 291 -11.18 -16.04 13.07
N GLU A 292 -9.90 -16.23 12.85
CA GLU A 292 -8.92 -16.56 13.87
C GLU A 292 -7.96 -15.38 14.07
N LEU A 293 -7.75 -14.96 15.33
CA LEU A 293 -6.80 -13.89 15.65
C LEU A 293 -5.44 -14.45 16.05
N LYS A 294 -4.38 -13.87 15.50
CA LYS A 294 -2.99 -14.06 15.92
C LYS A 294 -2.55 -12.83 16.70
N THR A 295 -2.57 -12.92 18.02
CA THR A 295 -2.27 -11.83 18.95
C THR A 295 -1.03 -12.13 19.79
N GLY A 296 -0.37 -11.07 20.30
CA GLY A 296 0.78 -11.22 21.21
C GLY A 296 2.05 -11.73 20.54
N ILE A 297 2.13 -11.63 19.22
CA ILE A 297 3.24 -12.12 18.40
C ILE A 297 4.04 -11.00 17.72
N GLY A 298 3.58 -9.79 17.77
CA GLY A 298 4.22 -8.58 17.21
C GLY A 298 3.37 -7.35 17.46
N GLU A 299 3.88 -6.19 17.11
CA GLU A 299 3.20 -4.91 17.25
C GLU A 299 3.05 -4.24 15.89
N LYS A 300 1.92 -3.57 15.67
CA LYS A 300 1.60 -2.78 14.47
C LYS A 300 1.84 -3.56 13.18
N PRO A 301 1.12 -4.67 12.92
CA PRO A 301 1.16 -5.28 11.61
C PRO A 301 0.67 -4.25 10.59
N TYR A 302 1.47 -3.99 9.55
CA TYR A 302 1.18 -2.86 8.67
C TYR A 302 0.72 -3.31 7.29
N TRP A 303 1.41 -4.24 6.68
CA TRP A 303 1.09 -4.74 5.36
C TRP A 303 1.02 -6.25 5.33
N VAL A 304 0.22 -6.77 4.41
CA VAL A 304 0.14 -8.19 4.10
C VAL A 304 0.18 -8.39 2.59
N THR A 305 0.78 -9.50 2.17
CA THR A 305 0.85 -9.91 0.76
C THR A 305 0.73 -11.42 0.68
N THR A 306 -0.11 -11.90 -0.22
CA THR A 306 -0.18 -13.34 -0.54
C THR A 306 1.04 -13.74 -1.36
N SER A 307 1.63 -14.88 -1.04
CA SER A 307 2.73 -15.46 -1.81
C SER A 307 2.29 -15.80 -3.23
N LYS A 308 3.25 -15.85 -4.16
CA LYS A 308 2.98 -16.16 -5.57
C LYS A 308 2.36 -17.55 -5.78
N ASP A 309 2.66 -18.51 -4.90
CA ASP A 309 2.02 -19.84 -4.91
C ASP A 309 0.62 -19.83 -4.27
N GLY A 310 0.22 -18.71 -3.66
CA GLY A 310 -1.09 -18.53 -3.05
C GLY A 310 -1.28 -19.17 -1.68
N ASP A 311 -0.31 -19.93 -1.19
CA ASP A 311 -0.44 -20.76 0.02
C ASP A 311 -0.12 -19.99 1.31
N HIS A 312 0.58 -18.85 1.22
CA HIS A 312 1.10 -18.12 2.38
C HIS A 312 0.74 -16.65 2.37
N CYS A 313 0.58 -16.12 3.58
CA CYS A 313 0.49 -14.69 3.83
C CYS A 313 1.79 -14.18 4.45
N TYR A 314 2.42 -13.21 3.84
CA TYR A 314 3.54 -12.44 4.40
C TYR A 314 2.99 -11.23 5.14
N VAL A 315 3.48 -11.00 6.35
CA VAL A 315 3.04 -9.89 7.22
C VAL A 315 4.25 -9.08 7.69
N SER A 316 4.23 -7.77 7.50
CA SER A 316 5.21 -6.86 8.11
C SER A 316 4.73 -6.39 9.49
N TRP A 317 5.61 -6.44 10.49
CA TRP A 317 5.36 -5.96 11.86
C TRP A 317 6.18 -4.69 12.10
N SER A 318 5.60 -3.53 11.78
CA SER A 318 6.31 -2.24 11.87
C SER A 318 6.73 -1.85 13.29
N GLY A 319 6.08 -2.38 14.31
CA GLY A 319 6.39 -2.07 15.72
C GLY A 319 7.45 -2.98 16.33
N THR A 320 7.76 -4.12 15.70
CA THR A 320 8.72 -5.12 16.21
C THR A 320 9.81 -5.50 15.23
N ASP A 321 9.90 -4.80 14.09
CA ASP A 321 11.00 -4.95 13.10
C ASP A 321 11.13 -6.36 12.52
N GLN A 322 9.97 -7.02 12.31
CA GLN A 322 9.89 -8.40 11.89
C GLN A 322 8.95 -8.59 10.70
N MET A 323 9.13 -9.70 10.01
CA MET A 323 8.10 -10.26 9.13
C MET A 323 7.69 -11.65 9.62
N SER A 324 6.43 -12.00 9.43
CA SER A 324 5.89 -13.34 9.66
C SER A 324 5.37 -13.93 8.36
N VAL A 325 5.38 -15.24 8.27
CA VAL A 325 4.77 -16.02 7.20
C VAL A 325 3.72 -16.93 7.80
N PHE A 326 2.47 -16.78 7.40
CA PHE A 326 1.37 -17.65 7.81
C PHE A 326 0.96 -18.54 6.64
N ASN A 327 0.77 -19.81 6.89
CA ASN A 327 0.17 -20.71 5.91
C ASN A 327 -1.36 -20.60 6.01
N TYR A 328 -2.04 -20.32 4.91
CA TYR A 328 -3.49 -20.10 4.89
C TYR A 328 -4.28 -21.34 5.33
N ALA A 329 -3.93 -22.52 4.82
CA ALA A 329 -4.68 -23.75 5.10
C ALA A 329 -4.61 -24.19 6.56
N SER A 330 -3.45 -24.05 7.20
CA SER A 330 -3.24 -24.46 8.60
C SER A 330 -3.46 -23.33 9.60
N GLY A 331 -3.45 -22.08 9.15
CA GLY A 331 -3.46 -20.89 10.01
C GLY A 331 -2.19 -20.75 10.86
N GLN A 332 -1.16 -21.55 10.64
CA GLN A 332 0.05 -21.53 11.47
C GLN A 332 1.07 -20.53 10.94
N GLU A 333 1.77 -19.86 11.86
CA GLU A 333 2.99 -19.15 11.54
C GLU A 333 4.10 -20.17 11.26
N VAL A 334 4.58 -20.17 10.01
CA VAL A 334 5.60 -21.13 9.54
C VAL A 334 6.99 -20.53 9.51
N ALA A 335 7.10 -19.23 9.55
CA ALA A 335 8.37 -18.52 9.67
C ALA A 335 8.19 -17.15 10.30
N ARG A 336 9.25 -16.70 10.98
CA ARG A 336 9.44 -15.34 11.49
C ARG A 336 10.86 -14.92 11.24
N VAL A 337 11.03 -13.69 10.75
CA VAL A 337 12.34 -13.19 10.33
C VAL A 337 12.51 -11.77 10.86
N ASP A 338 13.64 -11.49 11.49
CA ASP A 338 14.04 -10.13 11.83
C ASP A 338 14.46 -9.41 10.54
N VAL A 339 13.91 -8.21 10.34
CA VAL A 339 14.17 -7.37 9.16
C VAL A 339 14.65 -5.99 9.61
N GLY A 340 14.77 -5.03 8.70
CA GLY A 340 15.19 -3.69 9.09
C GLY A 340 14.14 -2.94 9.91
N ASP A 341 14.54 -1.78 10.44
CA ASP A 341 13.73 -0.89 11.26
C ASP A 341 12.45 -0.44 10.55
N HIS A 342 11.32 -0.63 11.21
CA HIS A 342 9.99 -0.19 10.82
C HIS A 342 9.53 -0.68 9.41
N PRO A 343 9.48 -2.01 9.15
CA PRO A 343 9.04 -2.52 7.86
C PRO A 343 7.59 -2.15 7.60
N GLN A 344 7.34 -1.47 6.48
CA GLN A 344 5.98 -1.07 6.07
C GLN A 344 5.41 -2.00 5.01
N ARG A 345 6.11 -2.14 3.87
CA ARG A 345 5.66 -2.97 2.76
C ARG A 345 6.39 -4.29 2.72
N ILE A 346 5.66 -5.27 2.25
CA ILE A 346 6.17 -6.57 1.87
C ILE A 346 5.66 -6.87 0.47
N ARG A 347 6.54 -7.26 -0.43
CA ARG A 347 6.21 -7.64 -1.80
C ARG A 347 7.01 -8.87 -2.18
N GLU A 348 6.40 -9.75 -2.91
CA GLU A 348 7.14 -10.83 -3.57
C GLU A 348 7.74 -10.30 -4.87
N GLY A 349 8.98 -10.65 -5.14
CA GLY A 349 9.72 -10.21 -6.31
C GLY A 349 10.84 -11.16 -6.67
N SER A 350 11.60 -10.80 -7.68
CA SER A 350 12.78 -11.54 -8.14
C SER A 350 14.05 -10.75 -7.83
N VAL A 351 15.15 -11.47 -7.62
CA VAL A 351 16.51 -10.91 -7.58
C VAL A 351 17.44 -11.79 -8.42
N PRO A 352 18.48 -11.22 -9.07
CA PRO A 352 19.42 -12.00 -9.86
C PRO A 352 20.19 -13.02 -8.98
N GLU A 353 20.44 -14.22 -9.51
CA GLU A 353 21.22 -15.23 -8.81
C GLU A 353 22.60 -14.72 -8.39
N ALA A 354 23.27 -13.94 -9.25
CA ALA A 354 24.55 -13.31 -8.96
C ALA A 354 24.52 -12.40 -7.72
N TRP A 355 23.37 -11.72 -7.46
CA TRP A 355 23.22 -10.91 -6.25
C TRP A 355 23.14 -11.81 -5.00
N VAL A 356 22.39 -12.92 -5.09
CA VAL A 356 22.25 -13.88 -3.98
C VAL A 356 23.60 -14.51 -3.63
N GLU A 357 24.39 -14.89 -4.63
CA GLU A 357 25.73 -15.47 -4.45
C GLU A 357 26.69 -14.46 -3.78
N ASP A 358 26.66 -13.20 -4.17
CA ASP A 358 27.51 -12.15 -3.59
C ASP A 358 27.14 -11.88 -2.13
N GLN A 359 25.86 -11.80 -1.80
CA GLN A 359 25.38 -11.61 -0.43
C GLN A 359 25.74 -12.80 0.48
N GLY A 360 25.67 -14.03 -0.04
CA GLY A 360 26.11 -15.24 0.67
C GLY A 360 27.57 -15.17 1.13
N SER A 361 28.41 -14.41 0.45
CA SER A 361 29.79 -14.17 0.85
C SER A 361 29.97 -13.15 1.99
N LEU A 362 28.98 -12.26 2.19
CA LEU A 362 29.00 -11.22 3.23
C LEU A 362 28.45 -11.72 4.58
N PHE A 363 27.66 -12.78 4.59
CA PHE A 363 27.05 -13.36 5.79
C PHE A 363 27.73 -14.63 6.33
N LEU A 364 28.86 -15.03 5.76
CA LEU A 364 29.68 -16.08 6.36
C LEU A 364 30.57 -15.47 7.46
N PRO A 365 30.54 -16.02 8.69
CA PRO A 365 31.21 -15.46 9.84
C PRO A 365 32.73 -15.47 9.72
#